data_4e7dc8b3bb65640ee1fac0239ca63f56
#
_entry.id   4e7dc8b3bb65640ee1fac0239ca63f56
#
_cell.length_a   1.000
_cell.length_b   1.000
_cell.length_c   1.000
_cell.angle_alpha   90.00
_cell.angle_beta   90.00
_cell.angle_gamma   90.00
#
_symmetry.space_group_name_H-M   'P 1'
#
loop_
_entity.id
_entity.type
_entity.pdbx_description
1 polymer ?
#
loop_
_entity_poly.entity_id
_entity_poly.type
_entity_poly.pdbx_seq_one_letter_code
_entity_poly.pdbx_strand_id
1 'polypeptide(L)'
;MVAMKTAFDALPLVIGVVGHRDVPRDAEGPLRRQFASALAKLQQEHRFTPLLVMTALAAGADMLAAEEALDRGIAVMACLPVAPERYQEDFSPPDRVRFTRILERCSKVAVAGKSENIEDAYVAATSYIAYYCQILIAFWDGKPGQGPGGTSHAVAMRTMGVSNVQRSAIVPYVPDIGPVYHIVTPREGQPQPGDAFALREIHPRRFSSDRRGERDFRAAVARLDTYNRDIKPAAESRIESLTGLMKTTDQTANRLQRESVRFMRFVYTFGFIAGAAQIVELGPAGVAIKAGLLFVAFAFFAFARKNDYENRYQDYRALAEGLRVQKAWRCAGLRDRVVDASYLRMQQSELQWIRLALRAASLVYAGEDTETEQSPHHPECLEWIRGQWRYYYTAARREAKRDRLSKRGMIAATTLGIALSGAAGAALMVTGGVHAGPVSWHGTPIPWVASHNELVTYLATVPMALAGLMALLMRSFSEHEAYGENARRYQRMFVVFDFTLRRLHKIRNRGYAGDAAAVIGELGHEALTEHADWLILHRERPLSVIHG
;
A
#
# COMPACT_ATOMS: atom_id res chain seq x y z
N MET A 1 17.40 -17.10 -12.13
CA MET A 1 16.31 -16.40 -12.85
C MET A 1 16.93 -15.24 -13.62
N VAL A 2 16.68 -15.13 -14.90
CA VAL A 2 17.23 -14.05 -15.75
C VAL A 2 16.48 -12.76 -15.45
N ALA A 3 17.17 -11.61 -15.48
CA ALA A 3 16.55 -10.28 -15.35
C ALA A 3 15.50 -10.04 -16.45
N MET A 4 14.53 -9.18 -16.19
CA MET A 4 13.47 -8.87 -17.15
C MET A 4 14.00 -7.97 -18.27
N LYS A 5 13.79 -8.34 -19.52
CA LYS A 5 14.22 -7.54 -20.68
C LYS A 5 13.46 -6.21 -20.83
N THR A 6 12.28 -6.10 -20.23
CA THR A 6 11.41 -4.92 -20.31
C THR A 6 11.36 -4.23 -18.96
N ALA A 7 11.84 -3.00 -18.87
CA ALA A 7 11.66 -2.14 -17.71
C ALA A 7 10.22 -1.59 -17.71
N PHE A 8 9.57 -1.61 -16.56
CA PHE A 8 8.26 -0.99 -16.34
C PHE A 8 8.41 0.37 -15.67
N ASP A 9 7.68 1.35 -16.18
CA ASP A 9 7.61 2.68 -15.52
C ASP A 9 6.74 2.68 -14.26
N ALA A 10 6.02 1.57 -14.02
CA ALA A 10 5.09 1.36 -12.92
C ALA A 10 4.93 -0.14 -12.62
N LEU A 11 4.34 -0.49 -11.47
CA LEU A 11 4.07 -1.90 -11.14
C LEU A 11 2.97 -2.48 -12.04
N PRO A 12 3.20 -3.61 -12.72
CA PRO A 12 2.21 -4.19 -13.61
C PRO A 12 1.07 -4.90 -12.86
N LEU A 13 -0.09 -4.94 -13.49
CA LEU A 13 -1.15 -5.90 -13.21
C LEU A 13 -0.81 -7.20 -13.92
N VAL A 14 -0.53 -8.26 -13.17
CA VAL A 14 -0.12 -9.55 -13.73
C VAL A 14 -1.35 -10.37 -14.07
N ILE A 15 -1.50 -10.69 -15.33
CA ILE A 15 -2.57 -11.50 -15.88
C ILE A 15 -2.03 -12.92 -16.13
N GLY A 16 -2.46 -13.88 -15.32
CA GLY A 16 -2.16 -15.28 -15.56
C GLY A 16 -3.03 -15.80 -16.71
N VAL A 17 -2.46 -16.59 -17.60
CA VAL A 17 -3.21 -17.25 -18.66
C VAL A 17 -2.97 -18.74 -18.59
N VAL A 18 -4.05 -19.51 -18.65
CA VAL A 18 -4.06 -20.97 -18.74
C VAL A 18 -5.15 -21.40 -19.71
N GLY A 19 -4.92 -22.47 -20.45
CA GLY A 19 -5.95 -22.92 -21.37
C GLY A 19 -5.75 -24.34 -21.90
N HIS A 20 -6.75 -24.79 -22.69
CA HIS A 20 -6.71 -26.08 -23.35
C HIS A 20 -5.67 -26.11 -24.48
N ARG A 21 -5.03 -27.27 -24.66
CA ARG A 21 -4.07 -27.51 -25.75
C ARG A 21 -4.76 -27.83 -27.08
N ASP A 22 -5.90 -28.49 -27.01
CA ASP A 22 -6.70 -29.03 -28.12
C ASP A 22 -7.79 -28.02 -28.57
N VAL A 23 -7.35 -26.83 -28.96
CA VAL A 23 -8.23 -25.76 -29.46
C VAL A 23 -8.45 -25.96 -30.97
N PRO A 24 -9.71 -26.04 -31.45
CA PRO A 24 -10.00 -26.12 -32.87
C PRO A 24 -9.49 -24.87 -33.61
N ARG A 25 -8.96 -25.04 -34.82
CA ARG A 25 -8.40 -23.95 -35.62
C ARG A 25 -9.41 -22.84 -35.96
N ASP A 26 -10.65 -23.19 -36.20
CA ASP A 26 -11.75 -22.26 -36.45
C ASP A 26 -12.16 -21.47 -35.21
N ALA A 27 -11.89 -22.00 -34.03
CA ALA A 27 -12.12 -21.32 -32.75
C ALA A 27 -11.04 -20.28 -32.41
N GLU A 28 -9.82 -20.37 -32.96
CA GLU A 28 -8.72 -19.44 -32.59
C GLU A 28 -9.08 -17.96 -32.81
N GLY A 29 -9.74 -17.63 -33.92
CA GLY A 29 -10.12 -16.24 -34.23
C GLY A 29 -11.11 -15.63 -33.22
N PRO A 30 -12.23 -16.29 -32.93
CA PRO A 30 -13.15 -15.84 -31.88
C PRO A 30 -12.52 -15.74 -30.46
N LEU A 31 -11.70 -16.72 -30.07
CA LEU A 31 -11.01 -16.73 -28.76
C LEU A 31 -10.02 -15.57 -28.66
N ARG A 32 -9.25 -15.30 -29.73
CA ARG A 32 -8.33 -14.17 -29.82
C ARG A 32 -9.06 -12.83 -29.63
N ARG A 33 -10.23 -12.66 -30.27
CA ARG A 33 -11.05 -11.45 -30.11
C ARG A 33 -11.56 -11.27 -28.69
N GLN A 34 -12.01 -12.34 -28.03
CA GLN A 34 -12.48 -12.27 -26.64
C GLN A 34 -11.36 -11.93 -25.66
N PHE A 35 -10.21 -12.56 -25.82
CA PHE A 35 -9.03 -12.24 -25.02
C PHE A 35 -8.58 -10.79 -25.22
N ALA A 36 -8.50 -10.34 -26.47
CA ALA A 36 -8.21 -8.96 -26.83
C ALA A 36 -9.17 -7.96 -26.18
N SER A 37 -10.48 -8.27 -26.18
CA SER A 37 -11.50 -7.45 -25.54
C SER A 37 -11.31 -7.39 -24.01
N ALA A 38 -10.98 -8.52 -23.39
CA ALA A 38 -10.69 -8.56 -21.95
C ALA A 38 -9.45 -7.71 -21.58
N LEU A 39 -8.36 -7.81 -22.35
CA LEU A 39 -7.18 -6.99 -22.15
C LEU A 39 -7.46 -5.49 -22.36
N ALA A 40 -8.19 -5.14 -23.41
CA ALA A 40 -8.56 -3.75 -23.71
C ALA A 40 -9.43 -3.14 -22.57
N LYS A 41 -10.39 -3.90 -22.03
CA LYS A 41 -11.19 -3.51 -20.88
C LYS A 41 -10.30 -3.20 -19.67
N LEU A 42 -9.36 -4.09 -19.34
CA LEU A 42 -8.43 -3.90 -18.22
C LEU A 42 -7.53 -2.68 -18.43
N GLN A 43 -7.01 -2.44 -19.63
CA GLN A 43 -6.20 -1.27 -19.95
C GLN A 43 -7.01 0.03 -19.85
N GLN A 44 -8.29 0.01 -20.21
CA GLN A 44 -9.18 1.16 -20.12
C GLN A 44 -9.53 1.49 -18.66
N GLU A 45 -9.80 0.46 -17.86
CA GLU A 45 -10.13 0.61 -16.43
C GLU A 45 -8.92 1.03 -15.59
N HIS A 46 -7.69 0.63 -15.98
CA HIS A 46 -6.45 0.83 -15.22
C HIS A 46 -5.37 1.49 -16.06
N ARG A 47 -5.59 2.77 -16.39
CA ARG A 47 -4.79 3.54 -17.39
C ARG A 47 -3.33 3.76 -17.00
N PHE A 48 -3.02 3.74 -15.71
CA PHE A 48 -1.67 3.99 -15.18
C PHE A 48 -0.93 2.69 -14.84
N THR A 49 -1.61 1.54 -14.99
CA THR A 49 -1.09 0.23 -14.61
C THR A 49 -0.81 -0.59 -15.86
N PRO A 50 0.47 -0.80 -16.21
CA PRO A 50 0.82 -1.67 -17.34
C PRO A 50 0.35 -3.10 -17.09
N LEU A 51 0.03 -3.83 -18.15
CA LEU A 51 -0.29 -5.25 -18.07
C LEU A 51 0.98 -6.09 -18.29
N LEU A 52 1.06 -7.22 -17.57
CA LEU A 52 2.03 -8.27 -17.79
C LEU A 52 1.27 -9.60 -17.91
N VAL A 53 1.32 -10.21 -19.08
CA VAL A 53 0.74 -11.54 -19.30
C VAL A 53 1.75 -12.61 -18.91
N MET A 54 1.32 -13.59 -18.13
CA MET A 54 2.14 -14.71 -17.69
C MET A 54 1.47 -16.03 -18.04
N THR A 55 2.16 -16.90 -18.78
CA THR A 55 1.64 -18.17 -19.26
C THR A 55 2.73 -19.23 -19.36
N ALA A 56 2.33 -20.50 -19.35
CA ALA A 56 3.24 -21.62 -19.54
C ALA A 56 3.65 -21.84 -21.00
N LEU A 57 3.07 -21.12 -21.97
CA LEU A 57 3.26 -21.31 -23.42
C LEU A 57 2.96 -22.73 -23.89
N ALA A 58 1.97 -23.42 -23.30
CA ALA A 58 1.51 -24.68 -23.84
C ALA A 58 0.89 -24.50 -25.24
N ALA A 59 0.95 -25.52 -26.08
CA ALA A 59 0.29 -25.50 -27.39
C ALA A 59 -1.20 -25.13 -27.22
N GLY A 60 -1.81 -24.50 -28.22
CA GLY A 60 -3.21 -24.09 -28.21
C GLY A 60 -3.42 -22.72 -27.56
N ALA A 61 -4.28 -22.63 -26.54
CA ALA A 61 -4.76 -21.38 -26.00
C ALA A 61 -3.67 -20.50 -25.36
N ASP A 62 -2.66 -21.09 -24.70
CA ASP A 62 -1.58 -20.35 -24.07
C ASP A 62 -0.72 -19.60 -25.10
N MET A 63 -0.33 -20.28 -26.20
CA MET A 63 0.43 -19.65 -27.30
C MET A 63 -0.41 -18.60 -28.02
N LEU A 64 -1.71 -18.86 -28.24
CA LEU A 64 -2.64 -17.91 -28.84
C LEU A 64 -2.70 -16.61 -28.01
N ALA A 65 -2.83 -16.72 -26.70
CA ALA A 65 -2.90 -15.58 -25.80
C ALA A 65 -1.56 -14.82 -25.74
N ALA A 66 -0.43 -15.53 -25.73
CA ALA A 66 0.88 -14.92 -25.75
C ALA A 66 1.12 -14.09 -27.01
N GLU A 67 0.77 -14.62 -28.20
CA GLU A 67 0.87 -13.90 -29.48
C GLU A 67 0.01 -12.63 -29.45
N GLU A 68 -1.27 -12.74 -29.07
CA GLU A 68 -2.19 -11.60 -29.02
C GLU A 68 -1.69 -10.50 -28.07
N ALA A 69 -1.14 -10.89 -26.90
CA ALA A 69 -0.56 -9.93 -25.97
C ALA A 69 0.67 -9.23 -26.55
N LEU A 70 1.60 -9.99 -27.17
CA LEU A 70 2.81 -9.44 -27.82
C LEU A 70 2.48 -8.52 -28.98
N ASP A 71 1.47 -8.86 -29.80
CA ASP A 71 1.04 -8.06 -30.94
C ASP A 71 0.38 -6.74 -30.52
N ARG A 72 -0.13 -6.67 -29.29
CA ARG A 72 -0.64 -5.45 -28.65
C ARG A 72 0.43 -4.66 -27.88
N GLY A 73 1.69 -5.10 -27.93
CA GLY A 73 2.78 -4.48 -27.18
C GLY A 73 2.71 -4.72 -25.65
N ILE A 74 1.93 -5.70 -25.22
CA ILE A 74 1.86 -6.09 -23.79
C ILE A 74 3.01 -7.06 -23.53
N ALA A 75 3.74 -6.82 -22.43
CA ALA A 75 4.83 -7.67 -22.01
C ALA A 75 4.33 -9.08 -21.66
N VAL A 76 5.08 -10.10 -22.10
CA VAL A 76 4.78 -11.50 -21.80
C VAL A 76 5.93 -12.14 -21.04
N MET A 77 5.60 -12.85 -19.98
CA MET A 77 6.53 -13.70 -19.22
C MET A 77 6.16 -15.17 -19.43
N ALA A 78 7.13 -15.94 -19.92
CA ALA A 78 7.01 -17.38 -20.01
C ALA A 78 7.34 -18.02 -18.65
N CYS A 79 6.43 -18.85 -18.13
CA CYS A 79 6.61 -19.64 -16.92
C CYS A 79 6.58 -21.12 -17.29
N LEU A 80 7.73 -21.64 -17.71
CA LEU A 80 7.84 -22.99 -18.25
C LEU A 80 7.91 -24.05 -17.14
N PRO A 81 7.30 -25.22 -17.33
CA PRO A 81 7.41 -26.32 -16.37
C PRO A 81 8.84 -26.90 -16.30
N VAL A 82 9.51 -27.01 -17.44
CA VAL A 82 10.87 -27.53 -17.59
C VAL A 82 11.69 -26.63 -18.54
N ALA A 83 12.97 -26.92 -18.73
CA ALA A 83 13.83 -26.19 -19.66
C ALA A 83 13.21 -26.16 -21.08
N PRO A 84 13.39 -25.05 -21.84
CA PRO A 84 12.77 -24.87 -23.16
C PRO A 84 13.03 -26.00 -24.13
N GLU A 85 14.24 -26.54 -24.13
CA GLU A 85 14.69 -27.61 -25.03
C GLU A 85 13.87 -28.89 -24.80
N ARG A 86 13.69 -29.29 -23.53
CA ARG A 86 12.89 -30.44 -23.12
C ARG A 86 11.38 -30.19 -23.31
N TYR A 87 10.92 -28.95 -23.05
CA TYR A 87 9.51 -28.64 -23.13
C TYR A 87 8.95 -28.74 -24.56
N GLN A 88 9.71 -28.34 -25.55
CA GLN A 88 9.31 -28.38 -26.94
C GLN A 88 9.31 -29.79 -27.56
N GLU A 89 9.87 -30.80 -26.89
CA GLU A 89 9.87 -32.17 -27.37
C GLU A 89 8.47 -32.72 -27.60
N ASP A 90 7.51 -32.32 -26.74
CA ASP A 90 6.11 -32.72 -26.82
C ASP A 90 5.29 -31.93 -27.86
N PHE A 91 5.88 -30.95 -28.55
CA PHE A 91 5.16 -30.11 -29.49
C PHE A 91 5.23 -30.63 -30.92
N SER A 92 4.15 -30.43 -31.69
CA SER A 92 4.14 -30.64 -33.11
C SER A 92 5.18 -29.75 -33.82
N PRO A 93 5.70 -30.11 -35.00
CA PRO A 93 6.67 -29.25 -35.71
C PRO A 93 6.19 -27.81 -35.94
N PRO A 94 4.94 -27.51 -36.29
CA PRO A 94 4.43 -26.14 -36.37
C PRO A 94 4.44 -25.43 -35.00
N ASP A 95 4.07 -26.13 -33.93
CA ASP A 95 4.02 -25.55 -32.60
C ASP A 95 5.42 -25.27 -32.02
N ARG A 96 6.43 -26.05 -32.37
CA ARG A 96 7.84 -25.77 -32.01
C ARG A 96 8.32 -24.45 -32.61
N VAL A 97 8.03 -24.20 -33.86
CA VAL A 97 8.38 -22.94 -34.55
C VAL A 97 7.63 -21.77 -33.89
N ARG A 98 6.35 -21.96 -33.59
CA ARG A 98 5.50 -20.98 -32.92
C ARG A 98 6.03 -20.66 -31.50
N PHE A 99 6.34 -21.69 -30.72
CA PHE A 99 6.93 -21.57 -29.37
C PHE A 99 8.23 -20.78 -29.38
N THR A 100 9.20 -21.14 -30.24
CA THR A 100 10.50 -20.47 -30.34
C THR A 100 10.32 -18.98 -30.65
N ARG A 101 9.49 -18.65 -31.64
CA ARG A 101 9.19 -17.27 -32.01
C ARG A 101 8.57 -16.45 -30.88
N ILE A 102 7.65 -17.04 -30.08
CA ILE A 102 7.04 -16.41 -28.92
C ILE A 102 8.07 -16.23 -27.84
N LEU A 103 8.85 -17.26 -27.53
CA LEU A 103 9.84 -17.27 -26.45
C LEU A 103 10.91 -16.18 -26.63
N GLU A 104 11.37 -15.95 -27.89
CA GLU A 104 12.32 -14.89 -28.22
C GLU A 104 11.79 -13.48 -27.91
N ARG A 105 10.47 -13.28 -28.09
CA ARG A 105 9.76 -12.02 -27.82
C ARG A 105 9.39 -11.84 -26.34
N CYS A 106 9.46 -12.89 -25.52
CA CYS A 106 9.12 -12.80 -24.11
C CYS A 106 10.06 -11.86 -23.37
N SER A 107 9.48 -11.06 -22.49
CA SER A 107 10.23 -10.14 -21.60
C SER A 107 11.04 -10.88 -20.54
N LYS A 108 10.58 -12.07 -20.15
CA LYS A 108 11.22 -12.92 -19.14
C LYS A 108 10.84 -14.37 -19.37
N VAL A 109 11.80 -15.25 -19.09
CA VAL A 109 11.57 -16.71 -19.06
C VAL A 109 11.92 -17.21 -17.65
N ALA A 110 11.04 -17.95 -17.04
CA ALA A 110 11.26 -18.63 -15.77
C ALA A 110 10.91 -20.12 -15.92
N VAL A 111 11.75 -20.99 -15.37
CA VAL A 111 11.47 -22.42 -15.24
C VAL A 111 11.04 -22.67 -13.80
N ALA A 112 9.78 -23.07 -13.63
CA ALA A 112 9.16 -23.23 -12.30
C ALA A 112 9.43 -24.62 -11.71
N GLY A 113 9.50 -25.65 -12.54
CA GLY A 113 9.74 -27.03 -12.11
C GLY A 113 11.19 -27.30 -11.77
N LYS A 114 11.42 -27.91 -10.62
CA LYS A 114 12.73 -28.42 -10.18
C LYS A 114 12.76 -29.94 -10.10
N SER A 115 11.57 -30.57 -10.28
CA SER A 115 11.40 -32.03 -10.23
C SER A 115 11.79 -32.65 -11.57
N GLU A 116 12.35 -33.85 -11.51
CA GLU A 116 12.56 -34.69 -12.70
C GLU A 116 11.23 -35.24 -13.24
N ASN A 117 10.22 -35.35 -12.36
CA ASN A 117 8.87 -35.74 -12.75
C ASN A 117 8.18 -34.60 -13.48
N ILE A 118 7.74 -34.89 -14.70
CA ILE A 118 7.10 -33.90 -15.60
C ILE A 118 5.75 -33.42 -15.06
N GLU A 119 4.96 -34.26 -14.40
CA GLU A 119 3.67 -33.90 -13.81
C GLU A 119 3.84 -32.88 -12.67
N ASP A 120 4.81 -33.12 -11.79
CA ASP A 120 5.15 -32.17 -10.71
C ASP A 120 5.64 -30.83 -11.28
N ALA A 121 6.36 -30.86 -12.39
CA ALA A 121 6.83 -29.65 -13.06
C ALA A 121 5.65 -28.84 -13.65
N TYR A 122 4.61 -29.49 -14.21
CA TYR A 122 3.39 -28.81 -14.67
C TYR A 122 2.62 -28.22 -13.49
N VAL A 123 2.49 -28.96 -12.37
CA VAL A 123 1.85 -28.42 -11.14
C VAL A 123 2.62 -27.21 -10.63
N ALA A 124 3.94 -27.26 -10.66
CA ALA A 124 4.78 -26.14 -10.22
C ALA A 124 4.57 -24.88 -11.08
N ALA A 125 4.53 -25.03 -12.42
CA ALA A 125 4.29 -23.92 -13.34
C ALA A 125 2.90 -23.33 -13.15
N THR A 126 1.87 -24.18 -13.06
CA THR A 126 0.48 -23.77 -12.81
C THR A 126 0.35 -23.04 -11.46
N SER A 127 0.97 -23.58 -10.41
CA SER A 127 0.99 -22.97 -9.08
C SER A 127 1.70 -21.63 -9.08
N TYR A 128 2.80 -21.50 -9.84
CA TYR A 128 3.54 -20.25 -9.99
C TYR A 128 2.67 -19.19 -10.67
N ILE A 129 1.99 -19.53 -11.78
CA ILE A 129 1.07 -18.63 -12.48
C ILE A 129 -0.07 -18.22 -11.56
N ALA A 130 -0.76 -19.17 -10.92
CA ALA A 130 -1.87 -18.90 -10.01
C ALA A 130 -1.46 -18.05 -8.79
N TYR A 131 -0.23 -18.21 -8.30
CA TYR A 131 0.30 -17.45 -7.18
C TYR A 131 0.61 -15.99 -7.54
N TYR A 132 1.24 -15.74 -8.70
CA TYR A 132 1.69 -14.40 -9.06
C TYR A 132 0.63 -13.55 -9.74
N CYS A 133 -0.33 -14.15 -10.46
CA CYS A 133 -1.35 -13.39 -11.16
C CYS A 133 -2.33 -12.72 -10.19
N GLN A 134 -2.76 -11.52 -10.52
CA GLN A 134 -3.88 -10.85 -9.86
C GLN A 134 -5.21 -11.29 -10.46
N ILE A 135 -5.27 -11.44 -11.78
CA ILE A 135 -6.41 -11.94 -12.54
C ILE A 135 -5.94 -13.18 -13.32
N LEU A 136 -6.71 -14.25 -13.30
CA LEU A 136 -6.47 -15.41 -14.15
C LEU A 136 -7.45 -15.37 -15.32
N ILE A 137 -6.96 -15.45 -16.55
CA ILE A 137 -7.78 -15.67 -17.74
C ILE A 137 -7.66 -17.15 -18.10
N ALA A 138 -8.78 -17.86 -18.07
CA ALA A 138 -8.84 -19.29 -18.33
C ALA A 138 -9.62 -19.58 -19.61
N PHE A 139 -8.94 -20.13 -20.60
CA PHE A 139 -9.56 -20.71 -21.79
C PHE A 139 -9.97 -22.14 -21.47
N TRP A 140 -11.23 -22.32 -21.08
CA TRP A 140 -11.69 -23.52 -20.41
C TRP A 140 -13.10 -23.92 -20.88
N ASP A 141 -13.37 -25.22 -20.96
CA ASP A 141 -14.67 -25.79 -21.32
C ASP A 141 -15.67 -25.84 -20.14
N GLY A 142 -15.22 -25.43 -18.94
CA GLY A 142 -16.03 -25.45 -17.71
C GLY A 142 -16.06 -26.81 -17.01
N LYS A 143 -15.42 -27.84 -17.53
CA LYS A 143 -15.44 -29.21 -16.99
C LYS A 143 -14.24 -29.47 -16.06
N PRO A 144 -14.40 -30.30 -15.02
CA PRO A 144 -13.28 -30.77 -14.22
C PRO A 144 -12.23 -31.49 -15.11
N GLY A 145 -10.95 -31.15 -14.91
CA GLY A 145 -9.83 -31.80 -15.62
C GLY A 145 -9.48 -33.17 -15.00
N GLN A 146 -8.80 -34.00 -15.79
CA GLN A 146 -8.42 -35.36 -15.39
C GLN A 146 -7.07 -35.46 -14.66
N GLY A 147 -6.31 -34.35 -14.54
CA GLY A 147 -4.97 -34.40 -13.94
C GLY A 147 -4.55 -33.12 -13.21
N PRO A 148 -3.51 -33.22 -12.35
CA PRO A 148 -2.91 -32.08 -11.69
C PRO A 148 -2.18 -31.19 -12.70
N GLY A 149 -2.13 -29.88 -12.43
CA GLY A 149 -1.44 -28.90 -13.29
C GLY A 149 -2.24 -28.37 -14.48
N GLY A 150 -3.45 -28.89 -14.77
CA GLY A 150 -4.31 -28.45 -15.87
C GLY A 150 -5.09 -27.17 -15.58
N THR A 151 -5.85 -26.70 -16.60
CA THR A 151 -6.65 -25.46 -16.54
C THR A 151 -7.64 -25.44 -15.37
N SER A 152 -8.39 -26.52 -15.16
CA SER A 152 -9.34 -26.62 -14.04
C SER A 152 -8.65 -26.53 -12.68
N HIS A 153 -7.43 -27.08 -12.55
CA HIS A 153 -6.62 -26.99 -11.33
C HIS A 153 -6.16 -25.53 -11.08
N ALA A 154 -5.73 -24.82 -12.12
CA ALA A 154 -5.39 -23.40 -12.00
C ALA A 154 -6.58 -22.54 -11.55
N VAL A 155 -7.77 -22.80 -12.12
CA VAL A 155 -9.03 -22.15 -11.71
C VAL A 155 -9.35 -22.44 -10.25
N ALA A 156 -9.24 -23.70 -9.80
CA ALA A 156 -9.44 -24.08 -8.41
C ALA A 156 -8.43 -23.39 -7.47
N MET A 157 -7.14 -23.39 -7.83
CA MET A 157 -6.10 -22.69 -7.07
C MET A 157 -6.41 -21.20 -6.93
N ARG A 158 -6.91 -20.57 -7.98
CA ARG A 158 -7.18 -19.14 -7.98
C ARG A 158 -8.45 -18.76 -7.23
N THR A 159 -9.45 -19.62 -7.23
CA THR A 159 -10.74 -19.39 -6.55
C THR A 159 -10.77 -19.87 -5.10
N MET A 160 -10.02 -20.92 -4.77
CA MET A 160 -9.98 -21.52 -3.43
C MET A 160 -8.64 -21.29 -2.70
N GLY A 161 -7.59 -20.87 -3.41
CA GLY A 161 -6.27 -20.64 -2.91
C GLY A 161 -5.25 -21.72 -3.27
N VAL A 162 -4.00 -21.32 -3.45
CA VAL A 162 -2.88 -22.24 -3.69
C VAL A 162 -2.47 -22.87 -2.35
N SER A 163 -2.69 -24.15 -2.19
CA SER A 163 -2.19 -24.88 -1.03
C SER A 163 -0.68 -25.11 -1.21
N ASN A 164 0.14 -24.36 -0.51
CA ASN A 164 1.58 -24.62 -0.41
C ASN A 164 1.78 -25.72 0.64
N VAL A 165 1.87 -26.96 0.20
CA VAL A 165 2.13 -28.16 1.04
C VAL A 165 3.45 -28.05 1.81
N GLN A 166 4.37 -27.15 1.44
CA GLN A 166 5.68 -26.96 2.09
C GLN A 166 5.71 -25.86 3.16
N ARG A 167 4.58 -25.17 3.44
CA ARG A 167 4.55 -24.18 4.51
C ARG A 167 4.06 -24.79 5.80
N SER A 168 4.84 -24.55 6.85
CA SER A 168 4.54 -24.91 8.23
C SER A 168 3.04 -24.82 8.57
N ALA A 169 2.47 -25.93 9.00
CA ALA A 169 1.05 -26.08 9.38
C ALA A 169 0.62 -25.21 10.59
N ILE A 170 1.50 -24.35 11.08
CA ILE A 170 1.33 -23.65 12.36
C ILE A 170 0.70 -22.26 12.20
N VAL A 171 0.69 -21.67 10.98
CA VAL A 171 0.10 -20.35 10.77
C VAL A 171 -1.20 -20.46 9.99
N PRO A 172 -2.34 -19.96 10.51
CA PRO A 172 -3.60 -19.94 9.77
C PRO A 172 -3.41 -19.19 8.46
N TYR A 173 -3.46 -19.93 7.35
CA TYR A 173 -3.23 -19.36 6.03
C TYR A 173 -4.56 -18.89 5.44
N VAL A 174 -4.66 -17.60 5.16
CA VAL A 174 -5.72 -17.08 4.30
C VAL A 174 -5.19 -17.07 2.87
N PRO A 175 -5.75 -17.91 1.99
CA PRO A 175 -5.27 -18.03 0.62
C PRO A 175 -5.46 -16.70 -0.13
N ASP A 176 -4.47 -16.33 -0.94
CA ASP A 176 -4.57 -15.22 -1.88
C ASP A 176 -5.39 -15.66 -3.10
N ILE A 177 -6.69 -15.47 -2.99
CA ILE A 177 -7.67 -15.76 -4.04
C ILE A 177 -7.93 -14.52 -4.89
N GLY A 178 -8.40 -14.73 -6.13
CA GLY A 178 -8.69 -13.64 -7.05
C GLY A 178 -9.62 -14.06 -8.17
N PRO A 179 -10.11 -13.12 -8.99
CA PRO A 179 -11.06 -13.41 -10.05
C PRO A 179 -10.44 -14.25 -11.15
N VAL A 180 -11.30 -15.05 -11.77
CA VAL A 180 -11.00 -15.78 -13.01
C VAL A 180 -11.92 -15.25 -14.10
N TYR A 181 -11.34 -14.80 -15.20
CA TYR A 181 -12.03 -14.46 -16.42
C TYR A 181 -12.06 -15.71 -17.29
N HIS A 182 -13.18 -16.41 -17.26
CA HIS A 182 -13.40 -17.67 -17.98
C HIS A 182 -13.91 -17.36 -19.39
N ILE A 183 -13.10 -17.68 -20.40
CA ILE A 183 -13.49 -17.68 -21.80
C ILE A 183 -13.90 -19.12 -22.14
N VAL A 184 -15.20 -19.33 -22.39
CA VAL A 184 -15.73 -20.67 -22.71
C VAL A 184 -15.11 -21.15 -24.01
N THR A 185 -14.27 -22.18 -23.93
CA THR A 185 -13.41 -22.63 -25.02
C THR A 185 -13.85 -24.00 -25.51
N PRO A 186 -14.21 -24.14 -26.80
CA PRO A 186 -14.46 -25.44 -27.40
C PRO A 186 -13.18 -26.27 -27.50
N ARG A 187 -13.32 -27.59 -27.49
CA ARG A 187 -12.21 -28.54 -27.62
C ARG A 187 -12.35 -29.38 -28.89
N GLU A 188 -11.23 -29.72 -29.50
CA GLU A 188 -11.19 -30.57 -30.66
C GLU A 188 -11.81 -31.94 -30.35
N GLY A 189 -12.66 -32.45 -31.27
CA GLY A 189 -13.33 -33.72 -31.08
C GLY A 189 -14.44 -33.75 -30.04
N GLN A 190 -14.81 -32.60 -29.42
CA GLN A 190 -15.94 -32.51 -28.49
C GLN A 190 -17.08 -31.65 -29.02
N PRO A 191 -18.33 -31.88 -28.61
CA PRO A 191 -19.43 -30.99 -28.95
C PRO A 191 -19.16 -29.58 -28.49
N GLN A 192 -19.42 -28.59 -29.36
CA GLN A 192 -19.25 -27.19 -29.03
C GLN A 192 -20.21 -26.78 -27.93
N PRO A 193 -19.75 -26.11 -26.84
CA PRO A 193 -20.61 -25.54 -25.82
C PRO A 193 -21.61 -24.55 -26.43
N GLY A 194 -22.86 -24.55 -25.94
CA GLY A 194 -23.91 -23.66 -26.48
C GLY A 194 -23.62 -22.17 -26.29
N ASP A 195 -22.75 -21.84 -25.35
CA ASP A 195 -22.26 -20.48 -25.06
C ASP A 195 -20.75 -20.35 -25.35
N ALA A 196 -20.23 -21.09 -26.33
CA ALA A 196 -18.85 -21.00 -26.76
C ALA A 196 -18.43 -19.54 -26.98
N PHE A 197 -17.21 -19.22 -26.59
CA PHE A 197 -16.60 -17.88 -26.64
C PHE A 197 -17.18 -16.86 -25.65
N ALA A 198 -18.17 -17.20 -24.82
CA ALA A 198 -18.66 -16.29 -23.77
C ALA A 198 -17.56 -16.00 -22.75
N LEU A 199 -17.47 -14.73 -22.31
CA LEU A 199 -16.61 -14.31 -21.21
C LEU A 199 -17.45 -14.27 -19.91
N ARG A 200 -17.06 -15.06 -18.92
CA ARG A 200 -17.69 -15.14 -17.60
C ARG A 200 -16.69 -14.72 -16.53
N GLU A 201 -17.13 -13.94 -15.55
CA GLU A 201 -16.30 -13.62 -14.38
C GLU A 201 -16.64 -14.57 -13.23
N ILE A 202 -15.67 -15.33 -12.77
CA ILE A 202 -15.80 -16.22 -11.61
C ILE A 202 -15.08 -15.54 -10.45
N HIS A 203 -15.84 -15.15 -9.43
CA HIS A 203 -15.29 -14.55 -8.22
C HIS A 203 -15.13 -15.59 -7.10
N PRO A 204 -14.03 -15.50 -6.33
CA PRO A 204 -13.80 -16.42 -5.22
C PRO A 204 -14.92 -16.31 -4.17
N ARG A 205 -15.42 -17.45 -3.72
CA ARG A 205 -16.43 -17.52 -2.66
C ARG A 205 -15.73 -17.51 -1.30
N ARG A 206 -15.43 -16.35 -0.75
CA ARG A 206 -15.02 -16.25 0.67
C ARG A 206 -16.23 -16.40 1.61
N PHE A 207 -17.39 -15.89 1.18
CA PHE A 207 -18.66 -15.98 1.89
C PHE A 207 -19.75 -16.20 0.84
N SER A 208 -20.62 -17.16 1.07
CA SER A 208 -21.58 -17.69 0.08
C SER A 208 -22.65 -16.72 -0.42
N SER A 209 -22.73 -15.49 0.09
CA SER A 209 -23.76 -14.52 -0.27
C SER A 209 -23.27 -13.08 -0.48
N ASP A 210 -21.97 -12.77 -0.31
CA ASP A 210 -21.52 -11.39 -0.26
C ASP A 210 -20.57 -11.03 -1.41
N ARG A 211 -20.93 -10.00 -2.18
CA ARG A 211 -20.08 -9.39 -3.21
C ARG A 211 -18.93 -8.54 -2.64
N ARG A 212 -18.65 -8.61 -1.34
CA ARG A 212 -17.55 -7.86 -0.71
C ARG A 212 -16.21 -8.22 -1.31
N GLY A 213 -15.91 -9.49 -1.51
CA GLY A 213 -14.64 -9.93 -2.08
C GLY A 213 -14.37 -9.37 -3.48
N GLU A 214 -15.40 -9.26 -4.32
CA GLU A 214 -15.30 -8.62 -5.63
C GLU A 214 -15.03 -7.12 -5.52
N ARG A 215 -15.79 -6.41 -4.67
CA ARG A 215 -15.61 -4.97 -4.43
C ARG A 215 -14.23 -4.66 -3.85
N ASP A 216 -13.78 -5.46 -2.88
CA ASP A 216 -12.48 -5.29 -2.24
C ASP A 216 -11.34 -5.51 -3.25
N PHE A 217 -11.46 -6.52 -4.11
CA PHE A 217 -10.48 -6.76 -5.17
C PHE A 217 -10.44 -5.62 -6.19
N ARG A 218 -11.59 -5.17 -6.69
CA ARG A 218 -11.67 -4.03 -7.63
C ARG A 218 -11.10 -2.76 -7.00
N ALA A 219 -11.40 -2.52 -5.72
CA ALA A 219 -10.84 -1.40 -4.96
C ALA A 219 -9.32 -1.52 -4.81
N ALA A 220 -8.80 -2.73 -4.58
CA ALA A 220 -7.36 -2.96 -4.48
C ALA A 220 -6.63 -2.68 -5.80
N VAL A 221 -7.17 -3.12 -6.94
CA VAL A 221 -6.58 -2.82 -8.26
C VAL A 221 -6.68 -1.33 -8.60
N ALA A 222 -7.79 -0.67 -8.27
CA ALA A 222 -7.95 0.78 -8.45
C ALA A 222 -6.95 1.59 -7.59
N ARG A 223 -6.64 1.10 -6.36
CA ARG A 223 -5.58 1.70 -5.52
C ARG A 223 -4.19 1.49 -6.11
N LEU A 224 -3.91 0.33 -6.70
CA LEU A 224 -2.65 0.09 -7.43
C LEU A 224 -2.52 1.07 -8.62
N ASP A 225 -3.60 1.29 -9.38
CA ASP A 225 -3.62 2.25 -10.49
C ASP A 225 -3.39 3.69 -10.00
N THR A 226 -4.01 4.06 -8.87
CA THR A 226 -3.77 5.35 -8.20
C THR A 226 -2.31 5.51 -7.77
N TYR A 227 -1.72 4.47 -7.17
CA TYR A 227 -0.31 4.46 -6.80
C TYR A 227 0.60 4.65 -8.01
N ASN A 228 0.37 3.91 -9.08
CA ASN A 228 1.14 4.02 -10.32
C ASN A 228 1.05 5.41 -10.94
N ARG A 229 -0.12 6.04 -10.91
CA ARG A 229 -0.30 7.46 -11.30
C ARG A 229 0.56 8.39 -10.44
N ASP A 230 0.59 8.17 -9.13
CA ASP A 230 1.22 9.06 -8.18
C ASP A 230 2.75 8.99 -8.18
N ILE A 231 3.33 7.83 -8.47
CA ILE A 231 4.79 7.65 -8.58
C ILE A 231 5.35 8.22 -9.88
N LYS A 232 4.55 8.30 -10.94
CA LYS A 232 4.99 8.74 -12.28
C LYS A 232 5.71 10.09 -12.30
N PRO A 233 5.25 11.14 -11.58
CA PRO A 233 5.96 12.43 -11.52
C PRO A 233 7.30 12.39 -10.76
N ALA A 234 7.49 11.40 -9.88
CA ALA A 234 8.71 11.25 -9.09
C ALA A 234 9.76 10.38 -9.80
N ALA A 235 9.37 9.64 -10.84
CA ALA A 235 10.26 8.84 -11.66
C ALA A 235 10.85 9.70 -12.77
N GLU A 236 12.04 10.24 -12.56
CA GLU A 236 12.80 10.98 -13.61
C GLU A 236 13.29 10.05 -14.73
N SER A 237 13.31 8.73 -14.49
CA SER A 237 13.70 7.67 -15.41
C SER A 237 12.88 6.41 -15.14
N ARG A 238 12.94 5.45 -16.08
CA ARG A 238 12.34 4.12 -15.87
C ARG A 238 12.81 3.49 -14.55
N ILE A 239 11.87 2.84 -13.85
CA ILE A 239 12.19 2.12 -12.62
C ILE A 239 12.81 0.78 -13.02
N GLU A 240 14.13 0.73 -13.05
CA GLU A 240 14.89 -0.43 -13.51
C GLU A 240 15.21 -1.42 -12.40
N SER A 241 15.05 -1.03 -11.13
CA SER A 241 15.44 -1.84 -9.98
C SER A 241 14.48 -1.78 -8.81
N LEU A 242 14.52 -2.81 -7.95
CA LEU A 242 13.81 -2.81 -6.68
C LEU A 242 14.20 -1.60 -5.80
N THR A 243 15.47 -1.21 -5.84
CA THR A 243 15.99 -0.03 -5.14
C THR A 243 15.39 1.26 -5.70
N GLY A 244 15.28 1.37 -7.03
CA GLY A 244 14.62 2.50 -7.70
C GLY A 244 13.15 2.60 -7.30
N LEU A 245 12.41 1.50 -7.35
CA LEU A 245 11.02 1.45 -6.92
C LEU A 245 10.84 1.87 -5.46
N MET A 246 11.67 1.34 -4.56
CA MET A 246 11.65 1.69 -3.14
C MET A 246 11.89 3.19 -2.92
N LYS A 247 12.91 3.77 -3.56
CA LYS A 247 13.23 5.21 -3.44
C LYS A 247 12.09 6.07 -3.95
N THR A 248 11.54 5.76 -5.13
CA THR A 248 10.41 6.51 -5.73
C THR A 248 9.17 6.44 -4.85
N THR A 249 8.86 5.25 -4.30
CA THR A 249 7.76 5.05 -3.35
C THR A 249 7.93 5.90 -2.10
N ASP A 250 9.12 5.89 -1.49
CA ASP A 250 9.43 6.66 -0.28
C ASP A 250 9.38 8.18 -0.52
N GLN A 251 9.89 8.65 -1.66
CA GLN A 251 9.80 10.06 -2.07
C GLN A 251 8.34 10.50 -2.25
N THR A 252 7.51 9.65 -2.88
CA THR A 252 6.09 9.92 -3.08
C THR A 252 5.33 9.94 -1.76
N ALA A 253 5.59 8.98 -0.86
CA ALA A 253 5.04 8.97 0.49
C ALA A 253 5.40 10.24 1.26
N ASN A 254 6.67 10.66 1.23
CA ASN A 254 7.14 11.88 1.90
C ASN A 254 6.52 13.16 1.31
N ARG A 255 6.25 13.20 0.00
CA ARG A 255 5.52 14.30 -0.65
C ARG A 255 4.09 14.39 -0.13
N LEU A 256 3.36 13.28 -0.17
CA LEU A 256 1.96 13.20 0.30
C LEU A 256 1.85 13.49 1.79
N GLN A 257 2.80 13.05 2.60
CA GLN A 257 2.85 13.37 4.03
C GLN A 257 2.98 14.89 4.26
N ARG A 258 3.85 15.57 3.50
CA ARG A 258 3.98 17.03 3.60
C ARG A 258 2.68 17.75 3.23
N GLU A 259 1.98 17.29 2.20
CA GLU A 259 0.68 17.84 1.83
C GLU A 259 -0.36 17.58 2.93
N SER A 260 -0.47 16.36 3.45
CA SER A 260 -1.37 16.01 4.55
C SER A 260 -1.13 16.92 5.77
N VAL A 261 0.11 17.02 6.24
CA VAL A 261 0.46 17.87 7.39
C VAL A 261 0.18 19.35 7.10
N ARG A 262 0.38 19.84 5.87
CA ARG A 262 0.07 21.22 5.48
C ARG A 262 -1.44 21.48 5.58
N PHE A 263 -2.27 20.62 5.00
CA PHE A 263 -3.73 20.75 5.09
C PHE A 263 -4.23 20.66 6.53
N MET A 264 -3.67 19.76 7.32
CA MET A 264 -3.99 19.66 8.74
C MET A 264 -3.70 20.95 9.49
N ARG A 265 -2.54 21.54 9.28
CA ARG A 265 -2.20 22.83 9.90
C ARG A 265 -3.21 23.91 9.51
N PHE A 266 -3.64 23.96 8.25
CA PHE A 266 -4.70 24.90 7.83
C PHE A 266 -6.01 24.64 8.57
N VAL A 267 -6.47 23.40 8.65
CA VAL A 267 -7.72 23.05 9.36
C VAL A 267 -7.65 23.47 10.82
N TYR A 268 -6.57 23.16 11.53
CA TYR A 268 -6.43 23.56 12.94
C TYR A 268 -6.28 25.07 13.11
N THR A 269 -5.57 25.77 12.21
CA THR A 269 -5.41 27.21 12.28
C THR A 269 -6.73 27.95 12.04
N PHE A 270 -7.46 27.59 10.97
CA PHE A 270 -8.77 28.19 10.70
C PHE A 270 -9.82 27.79 11.73
N GLY A 271 -9.75 26.56 12.26
CA GLY A 271 -10.58 26.12 13.38
C GLY A 271 -10.34 26.95 14.64
N PHE A 272 -9.08 27.27 14.95
CA PHE A 272 -8.74 28.17 16.06
C PHE A 272 -9.27 29.58 15.83
N ILE A 273 -9.06 30.15 14.64
CA ILE A 273 -9.53 31.50 14.31
C ILE A 273 -11.07 31.57 14.37
N ALA A 274 -11.75 30.57 13.84
CA ALA A 274 -13.21 30.50 13.89
C ALA A 274 -13.73 30.34 15.32
N GLY A 275 -13.11 29.47 16.13
CA GLY A 275 -13.43 29.31 17.53
C GLY A 275 -13.16 30.57 18.36
N ALA A 276 -12.02 31.23 18.12
CA ALA A 276 -11.71 32.50 18.74
C ALA A 276 -12.72 33.59 18.39
N ALA A 277 -13.14 33.66 17.12
CA ALA A 277 -14.18 34.59 16.66
C ALA A 277 -15.54 34.31 17.31
N GLN A 278 -15.85 33.08 17.75
CA GLN A 278 -17.06 32.78 18.53
C GLN A 278 -17.02 33.34 19.94
N ILE A 279 -15.84 33.38 20.55
CA ILE A 279 -15.63 33.88 21.91
C ILE A 279 -15.73 35.42 21.92
N VAL A 280 -15.35 36.09 20.83
CA VAL A 280 -15.39 37.54 20.71
C VAL A 280 -16.72 38.00 20.08
N GLU A 281 -17.46 38.87 20.75
CA GLU A 281 -18.69 39.47 20.23
C GLU A 281 -18.34 40.56 19.19
N LEU A 282 -18.56 40.25 17.91
CA LEU A 282 -18.27 41.14 16.77
C LEU A 282 -19.50 41.89 16.23
N GLY A 283 -20.59 41.91 16.98
CA GLY A 283 -21.87 42.51 16.54
C GLY A 283 -22.51 41.76 15.33
N PRO A 284 -23.54 42.33 14.69
CA PRO A 284 -24.28 41.63 13.61
C PRO A 284 -23.43 41.21 12.41
N ALA A 285 -22.46 42.02 11.99
CA ALA A 285 -21.53 41.71 10.92
C ALA A 285 -20.59 40.52 11.31
N GLY A 286 -20.37 40.32 12.59
CA GLY A 286 -19.56 39.22 13.12
C GLY A 286 -20.14 37.85 12.82
N VAL A 287 -21.47 37.71 12.73
CA VAL A 287 -22.13 36.44 12.40
C VAL A 287 -21.71 35.97 11.00
N ALA A 288 -21.69 36.85 10.01
CA ALA A 288 -21.29 36.53 8.65
C ALA A 288 -19.78 36.17 8.59
N ILE A 289 -18.93 36.90 9.32
CA ILE A 289 -17.48 36.60 9.42
C ILE A 289 -17.24 35.20 10.05
N LYS A 290 -17.93 34.90 11.16
CA LYS A 290 -17.85 33.60 11.85
C LYS A 290 -18.30 32.46 10.92
N ALA A 291 -19.42 32.60 10.23
CA ALA A 291 -19.94 31.64 9.27
C ALA A 291 -18.94 31.42 8.12
N GLY A 292 -18.36 32.51 7.59
CA GLY A 292 -17.34 32.43 6.53
C GLY A 292 -16.08 31.68 6.97
N LEU A 293 -15.58 31.94 8.17
CA LEU A 293 -14.41 31.24 8.72
C LEU A 293 -14.66 29.73 8.93
N LEU A 294 -15.84 29.38 9.46
CA LEU A 294 -16.24 27.98 9.60
C LEU A 294 -16.38 27.28 8.26
N PHE A 295 -16.98 27.97 7.27
CA PHE A 295 -17.09 27.44 5.90
C PHE A 295 -15.71 27.19 5.28
N VAL A 296 -14.76 28.12 5.43
CA VAL A 296 -13.38 27.93 4.94
C VAL A 296 -12.72 26.75 5.62
N ALA A 297 -12.81 26.63 6.95
CA ALA A 297 -12.27 25.48 7.67
C ALA A 297 -12.88 24.15 7.20
N PHE A 298 -14.19 24.11 7.01
CA PHE A 298 -14.90 22.94 6.49
C PHE A 298 -14.51 22.61 5.05
N ALA A 299 -14.36 23.62 4.18
CA ALA A 299 -13.94 23.42 2.79
C ALA A 299 -12.54 22.80 2.70
N PHE A 300 -11.58 23.27 3.52
CA PHE A 300 -10.25 22.68 3.62
C PHE A 300 -10.31 21.23 4.13
N PHE A 301 -11.11 20.96 5.14
CA PHE A 301 -11.30 19.62 5.67
C PHE A 301 -11.89 18.67 4.62
N ALA A 302 -12.97 19.09 3.94
CA ALA A 302 -13.61 18.32 2.88
C ALA A 302 -12.66 18.05 1.71
N PHE A 303 -11.87 19.06 1.31
CA PHE A 303 -10.85 18.92 0.27
C PHE A 303 -9.75 17.92 0.67
N ALA A 304 -9.21 18.01 1.89
CA ALA A 304 -8.20 17.10 2.39
C ALA A 304 -8.72 15.65 2.44
N ARG A 305 -9.97 15.47 2.89
CA ARG A 305 -10.62 14.16 2.94
C ARG A 305 -10.88 13.58 1.53
N LYS A 306 -11.33 14.41 0.58
CA LYS A 306 -11.57 13.97 -0.81
C LYS A 306 -10.29 13.48 -1.50
N ASN A 307 -9.15 14.12 -1.22
CA ASN A 307 -7.87 13.76 -1.84
C ASN A 307 -7.17 12.60 -1.13
N ASP A 308 -7.65 12.16 0.02
CA ASP A 308 -7.16 11.00 0.79
C ASP A 308 -5.64 10.98 1.00
N TYR A 309 -5.02 12.18 1.18
CA TYR A 309 -3.57 12.32 1.32
C TYR A 309 -3.02 11.50 2.47
N GLU A 310 -3.76 11.42 3.57
CA GLU A 310 -3.36 10.75 4.79
C GLU A 310 -3.25 9.24 4.58
N ASN A 311 -4.33 8.57 4.13
CA ASN A 311 -4.29 7.13 3.89
C ASN A 311 -3.27 6.76 2.80
N ARG A 312 -3.17 7.59 1.75
CA ARG A 312 -2.23 7.35 0.65
C ARG A 312 -0.77 7.39 1.11
N TYR A 313 -0.36 8.39 1.92
CA TYR A 313 1.03 8.42 2.40
C TYR A 313 1.33 7.26 3.34
N GLN A 314 0.38 6.86 4.19
CA GLN A 314 0.50 5.72 5.09
C GLN A 314 0.67 4.42 4.30
N ASP A 315 -0.15 4.20 3.29
CA ASP A 315 -0.09 3.05 2.40
C ASP A 315 1.24 2.96 1.65
N TYR A 316 1.70 4.08 1.08
CA TYR A 316 2.96 4.11 0.33
C TYR A 316 4.16 3.94 1.26
N ARG A 317 4.07 4.40 2.49
CA ARG A 317 5.07 4.12 3.52
C ARG A 317 5.12 2.63 3.84
N ALA A 318 3.96 1.98 3.97
CA ALA A 318 3.86 0.54 4.21
C ALA A 318 4.44 -0.27 3.05
N LEU A 319 4.15 0.13 1.81
CA LEU A 319 4.75 -0.50 0.63
C LEU A 319 6.28 -0.30 0.61
N ALA A 320 6.78 0.92 0.86
CA ALA A 320 8.21 1.20 0.90
C ALA A 320 8.94 0.37 1.95
N GLU A 321 8.34 0.17 3.14
CA GLU A 321 8.92 -0.68 4.19
C GLU A 321 8.96 -2.15 3.77
N GLY A 322 7.87 -2.66 3.19
CA GLY A 322 7.85 -4.02 2.63
C GLY A 322 8.93 -4.24 1.56
N LEU A 323 9.11 -3.28 0.64
CA LEU A 323 10.16 -3.33 -0.38
C LEU A 323 11.57 -3.28 0.24
N ARG A 324 11.77 -2.47 1.29
CA ARG A 324 13.04 -2.33 2.01
C ARG A 324 13.45 -3.63 2.68
N VAL A 325 12.52 -4.27 3.40
CA VAL A 325 12.77 -5.57 4.04
C VAL A 325 13.02 -6.65 2.97
N GLN A 326 12.23 -6.66 1.88
CA GLN A 326 12.43 -7.62 0.78
C GLN A 326 13.83 -7.51 0.17
N LYS A 327 14.32 -6.27 -0.03
CA LYS A 327 15.68 -6.02 -0.50
C LYS A 327 16.71 -6.56 0.49
N ALA A 328 16.56 -6.26 1.77
CA ALA A 328 17.47 -6.71 2.82
C ALA A 328 17.53 -8.24 2.90
N TRP A 329 16.40 -8.92 2.83
CA TRP A 329 16.35 -10.39 2.82
C TRP A 329 17.08 -10.99 1.61
N ARG A 330 16.87 -10.42 0.43
CA ARG A 330 17.59 -10.87 -0.79
C ARG A 330 19.10 -10.68 -0.66
N CYS A 331 19.54 -9.50 -0.22
CA CYS A 331 20.97 -9.25 0.00
C CYS A 331 21.58 -10.22 1.01
N ALA A 332 20.81 -10.64 2.03
CA ALA A 332 21.25 -11.64 3.01
C ALA A 332 21.20 -13.08 2.51
N GLY A 333 20.76 -13.32 1.27
CA GLY A 333 20.61 -14.67 0.71
C GLY A 333 19.35 -15.41 1.16
N LEU A 334 18.43 -14.73 1.83
CA LEU A 334 17.14 -15.30 2.23
C LEU A 334 16.20 -15.42 1.03
N ARG A 335 15.57 -16.58 0.90
CA ARG A 335 14.60 -16.87 -0.17
C ARG A 335 13.17 -16.47 0.19
N ASP A 336 12.97 -16.03 1.44
CA ASP A 336 11.68 -15.62 1.95
C ASP A 336 11.19 -14.37 1.25
N ARG A 337 9.85 -14.27 1.11
CA ARG A 337 9.20 -13.11 0.49
C ARG A 337 8.36 -12.41 1.53
N VAL A 338 8.43 -11.08 1.56
CA VAL A 338 7.62 -10.26 2.47
C VAL A 338 6.12 -10.51 2.30
N VAL A 339 5.68 -10.74 1.06
CA VAL A 339 4.27 -11.05 0.76
C VAL A 339 3.84 -12.39 1.37
N ASP A 340 4.76 -13.31 1.61
CA ASP A 340 4.54 -14.61 2.22
C ASP A 340 4.61 -14.57 3.75
N ALA A 341 5.26 -13.56 4.31
CA ALA A 341 5.22 -13.26 5.73
C ALA A 341 3.81 -12.85 6.17
N SER A 342 3.58 -12.76 7.47
CA SER A 342 2.30 -12.33 8.05
C SER A 342 1.96 -10.86 7.80
N TYR A 343 2.83 -10.13 7.10
CA TYR A 343 2.68 -8.70 6.85
C TYR A 343 1.34 -8.36 6.20
N LEU A 344 0.56 -7.50 6.85
CA LEU A 344 -0.74 -7.00 6.41
C LEU A 344 -1.80 -8.07 6.09
N ARG A 345 -1.67 -9.28 6.65
CA ARG A 345 -2.65 -10.35 6.42
C ARG A 345 -3.99 -10.10 7.09
N MET A 346 -3.98 -9.52 8.28
CA MET A 346 -5.20 -9.25 9.05
C MET A 346 -6.02 -8.10 8.43
N GLN A 347 -5.39 -7.21 7.66
CA GLN A 347 -5.98 -6.02 7.02
C GLN A 347 -6.31 -6.25 5.55
N GLN A 348 -6.76 -7.44 5.18
CA GLN A 348 -6.89 -7.87 3.77
C GLN A 348 -7.80 -6.99 2.91
N SER A 349 -8.90 -6.47 3.44
CA SER A 349 -9.86 -5.70 2.64
C SER A 349 -9.31 -4.33 2.22
N GLU A 350 -8.57 -3.65 3.09
CA GLU A 350 -8.12 -2.28 2.84
C GLU A 350 -6.71 -2.21 2.23
N LEU A 351 -5.82 -3.14 2.63
CA LEU A 351 -4.40 -3.13 2.30
C LEU A 351 -4.00 -4.24 1.32
N GLN A 352 -4.98 -4.94 0.76
CA GLN A 352 -4.74 -6.00 -0.24
C GLN A 352 -3.89 -5.51 -1.41
N TRP A 353 -4.07 -4.26 -1.83
CA TRP A 353 -3.34 -3.69 -2.94
C TRP A 353 -1.81 -3.64 -2.69
N ILE A 354 -1.36 -3.42 -1.44
CA ILE A 354 0.06 -3.43 -1.07
C ILE A 354 0.64 -4.83 -1.27
N ARG A 355 -0.11 -5.86 -0.91
CA ARG A 355 0.30 -7.26 -1.14
C ARG A 355 0.36 -7.58 -2.63
N LEU A 356 -0.59 -7.08 -3.44
CA LEU A 356 -0.55 -7.19 -4.90
C LEU A 356 0.70 -6.50 -5.47
N ALA A 357 1.01 -5.29 -5.00
CA ALA A 357 2.17 -4.51 -5.39
C ALA A 357 3.49 -5.21 -5.02
N LEU A 358 3.64 -5.72 -3.79
CA LEU A 358 4.81 -6.46 -3.34
C LEU A 358 5.02 -7.75 -4.16
N ARG A 359 3.93 -8.43 -4.53
CA ARG A 359 3.99 -9.64 -5.36
C ARG A 359 4.44 -9.31 -6.78
N ALA A 360 3.87 -8.27 -7.40
CA ALA A 360 4.30 -7.80 -8.71
C ALA A 360 5.77 -7.36 -8.70
N ALA A 361 6.19 -6.59 -7.69
CA ALA A 361 7.59 -6.18 -7.51
C ALA A 361 8.54 -7.38 -7.35
N SER A 362 8.13 -8.39 -6.56
CA SER A 362 8.94 -9.59 -6.37
C SER A 362 9.09 -10.42 -7.65
N LEU A 363 8.13 -10.35 -8.56
CA LEU A 363 8.16 -11.02 -9.86
C LEU A 363 9.02 -10.26 -10.88
N VAL A 364 8.78 -8.96 -11.01
CA VAL A 364 9.43 -8.09 -12.01
C VAL A 364 10.93 -7.99 -11.73
N TYR A 365 11.30 -7.69 -10.49
CA TYR A 365 12.69 -7.48 -10.09
C TYR A 365 13.38 -8.73 -9.55
N ALA A 366 12.78 -9.92 -9.74
CA ALA A 366 13.46 -11.18 -9.42
C ALA A 366 14.60 -11.43 -10.40
N GLY A 367 15.81 -11.62 -9.90
CA GLY A 367 17.02 -11.91 -10.71
C GLY A 367 17.99 -10.74 -10.85
N GLU A 368 17.64 -9.53 -10.40
CA GLU A 368 18.59 -8.40 -10.39
C GLU A 368 19.77 -8.63 -9.43
N ASP A 369 19.54 -9.43 -8.38
CA ASP A 369 20.52 -9.67 -7.33
C ASP A 369 21.40 -10.92 -7.58
N THR A 370 21.27 -11.58 -8.75
CA THR A 370 22.07 -12.80 -9.06
C THR A 370 23.53 -12.49 -9.39
N GLU A 371 23.85 -11.26 -9.74
CA GLU A 371 25.23 -10.81 -10.02
C GLU A 371 25.96 -10.34 -8.76
N THR A 372 25.25 -10.07 -7.67
CA THR A 372 25.84 -9.62 -6.40
C THR A 372 26.02 -10.79 -5.44
N GLU A 373 27.18 -10.92 -4.82
CA GLU A 373 27.45 -11.93 -3.80
C GLU A 373 26.45 -11.81 -2.64
N GLN A 374 25.51 -12.77 -2.55
CA GLN A 374 24.50 -12.79 -1.50
C GLN A 374 25.16 -13.20 -0.18
N SER A 375 25.25 -12.26 0.75
CA SER A 375 25.83 -12.48 2.07
C SER A 375 25.13 -11.66 3.15
N PRO A 376 24.90 -12.24 4.33
CA PRO A 376 24.39 -11.47 5.49
C PRO A 376 25.31 -10.30 5.90
N HIS A 377 26.56 -10.34 5.48
CA HIS A 377 27.56 -9.29 5.72
C HIS A 377 27.72 -8.34 4.54
N HIS A 378 26.88 -8.48 3.49
CA HIS A 378 26.89 -7.59 2.35
C HIS A 378 26.74 -6.11 2.79
N PRO A 379 27.52 -5.16 2.25
CA PRO A 379 27.51 -3.77 2.67
C PRO A 379 26.10 -3.14 2.67
N GLU A 380 25.28 -3.41 1.66
CA GLU A 380 23.91 -2.88 1.56
C GLU A 380 22.99 -3.37 2.68
N CYS A 381 23.14 -4.63 3.09
CA CYS A 381 22.37 -5.20 4.19
C CYS A 381 22.73 -4.52 5.51
N LEU A 382 24.01 -4.35 5.77
CA LEU A 382 24.49 -3.65 6.96
C LEU A 382 24.16 -2.15 6.93
N GLU A 383 24.17 -1.54 5.76
CA GLU A 383 23.77 -0.14 5.58
C GLU A 383 22.28 0.06 5.90
N TRP A 384 21.40 -0.86 5.45
CA TRP A 384 19.99 -0.86 5.85
C TRP A 384 19.85 -0.87 7.36
N ILE A 385 20.49 -1.82 8.05
CA ILE A 385 20.36 -1.96 9.51
C ILE A 385 20.90 -0.72 10.22
N ARG A 386 22.05 -0.18 9.82
CA ARG A 386 22.64 1.05 10.38
C ARG A 386 21.78 2.29 10.08
N GLY A 387 21.22 2.34 8.88
CA GLY A 387 20.32 3.42 8.46
C GLY A 387 19.06 3.46 9.31
N GLN A 388 18.42 2.31 9.53
CA GLN A 388 17.24 2.18 10.40
C GLN A 388 17.59 2.48 11.87
N TRP A 389 18.71 1.99 12.38
CA TRP A 389 19.19 2.31 13.71
C TRP A 389 19.32 3.84 13.93
N ARG A 390 19.95 4.56 13.00
CA ARG A 390 20.07 6.03 13.05
C ARG A 390 18.71 6.72 12.96
N TYR A 391 17.85 6.23 12.08
CA TYR A 391 16.50 6.76 11.90
C TYR A 391 15.70 6.66 13.19
N TYR A 392 15.62 5.48 13.79
CA TYR A 392 14.85 5.27 15.01
C TYR A 392 15.40 6.06 16.20
N TYR A 393 16.72 6.17 16.31
CA TYR A 393 17.36 7.00 17.34
C TYR A 393 16.96 8.48 17.21
N THR A 394 17.06 9.03 16.02
CA THR A 394 16.76 10.45 15.78
C THR A 394 15.25 10.72 15.83
N ALA A 395 14.42 9.81 15.30
CA ALA A 395 12.98 9.91 15.30
C ALA A 395 12.42 9.83 16.73
N ALA A 396 12.87 8.88 17.55
CA ALA A 396 12.44 8.78 18.95
C ALA A 396 12.69 10.08 19.74
N ARG A 397 13.87 10.68 19.58
CA ARG A 397 14.22 11.96 20.24
C ARG A 397 13.38 13.12 19.72
N ARG A 398 13.13 13.17 18.41
CA ARG A 398 12.32 14.20 17.78
C ARG A 398 10.88 14.15 18.27
N GLU A 399 10.26 12.97 18.26
CA GLU A 399 8.88 12.79 18.69
C GLU A 399 8.72 13.03 20.21
N ALA A 400 9.67 12.57 21.03
CA ALA A 400 9.70 12.87 22.46
C ALA A 400 9.86 14.37 22.75
N LYS A 401 10.61 15.11 21.92
CA LYS A 401 10.71 16.56 22.03
C LYS A 401 9.39 17.25 21.68
N ARG A 402 8.73 16.80 20.60
CA ARG A 402 7.43 17.33 20.16
C ARG A 402 6.35 17.10 21.22
N ASP A 403 6.27 15.89 21.78
CA ASP A 403 5.35 15.56 22.87
C ASP A 403 5.56 16.48 24.09
N ARG A 404 6.82 16.66 24.51
CA ARG A 404 7.15 17.56 25.64
C ARG A 404 6.81 19.01 25.34
N LEU A 405 7.08 19.51 24.12
CA LEU A 405 6.75 20.87 23.72
C LEU A 405 5.24 21.09 23.67
N SER A 406 4.49 20.14 23.12
CA SER A 406 3.03 20.21 23.09
C SER A 406 2.44 20.27 24.50
N LYS A 407 2.87 19.38 25.40
CA LYS A 407 2.44 19.37 26.82
C LYS A 407 2.79 20.66 27.56
N ARG A 408 4.02 21.17 27.38
CA ARG A 408 4.44 22.46 27.96
C ARG A 408 3.65 23.64 27.39
N GLY A 409 3.38 23.63 26.08
CA GLY A 409 2.56 24.65 25.44
C GLY A 409 1.12 24.68 25.97
N MET A 410 0.51 23.50 26.15
CA MET A 410 -0.82 23.39 26.79
C MET A 410 -0.82 23.96 28.20
N ILE A 411 0.14 23.55 29.04
CA ILE A 411 0.26 24.04 30.41
C ILE A 411 0.47 25.57 30.42
N ALA A 412 1.38 26.07 29.59
CA ALA A 412 1.67 27.50 29.49
C ALA A 412 0.45 28.32 29.02
N ALA A 413 -0.29 27.83 28.01
CA ALA A 413 -1.51 28.49 27.55
C ALA A 413 -2.57 28.54 28.66
N THR A 414 -2.81 27.41 29.33
CA THR A 414 -3.78 27.32 30.41
C THR A 414 -3.39 28.21 31.63
N THR A 415 -2.13 28.15 32.07
CA THR A 415 -1.67 28.98 33.20
C THR A 415 -1.71 30.47 32.90
N LEU A 416 -1.35 30.86 31.65
CA LEU A 416 -1.44 32.26 31.20
C LEU A 416 -2.91 32.72 31.16
N GLY A 417 -3.82 31.90 30.63
CA GLY A 417 -5.25 32.21 30.63
C GLY A 417 -5.82 32.40 32.01
N ILE A 418 -5.49 31.51 32.98
CA ILE A 418 -5.90 31.62 34.38
C ILE A 418 -5.31 32.88 35.01
N ALA A 419 -4.02 33.16 34.79
CA ALA A 419 -3.35 34.33 35.38
C ALA A 419 -3.97 35.65 34.88
N LEU A 420 -4.22 35.77 33.58
CA LEU A 420 -4.83 36.96 33.00
C LEU A 420 -6.29 37.13 33.48
N SER A 421 -7.05 36.06 33.52
CA SER A 421 -8.44 36.10 34.02
C SER A 421 -8.50 36.39 35.52
N GLY A 422 -7.57 35.81 36.31
CA GLY A 422 -7.46 36.08 37.74
C GLY A 422 -7.07 37.55 38.03
N ALA A 423 -6.10 38.10 37.28
CA ALA A 423 -5.73 39.51 37.39
C ALA A 423 -6.89 40.46 37.05
N ALA A 424 -7.64 40.15 35.96
CA ALA A 424 -8.83 40.94 35.61
C ALA A 424 -9.95 40.81 36.64
N GLY A 425 -10.19 39.60 37.19
CA GLY A 425 -11.14 39.38 38.28
C GLY A 425 -10.76 40.11 39.58
N ALA A 426 -9.46 40.10 39.95
CA ALA A 426 -8.96 40.87 41.09
C ALA A 426 -9.12 42.38 40.87
N ALA A 427 -8.85 42.88 39.67
CA ALA A 427 -9.09 44.29 39.34
C ALA A 427 -10.58 44.66 39.48
N LEU A 428 -11.51 43.79 39.08
CA LEU A 428 -12.95 43.96 39.28
C LEU A 428 -13.31 44.08 40.79
N MET A 429 -12.73 43.24 41.63
CA MET A 429 -12.98 43.27 43.06
C MET A 429 -12.43 44.54 43.72
N VAL A 430 -11.25 45.00 43.31
CA VAL A 430 -10.59 46.20 43.86
C VAL A 430 -11.29 47.50 43.41
N THR A 431 -11.78 47.54 42.17
CA THR A 431 -12.47 48.71 41.65
C THR A 431 -13.93 48.86 42.15
N GLY A 432 -14.41 47.89 42.96
CA GLY A 432 -15.68 47.99 43.70
C GLY A 432 -16.93 48.15 42.84
N GLY A 433 -16.95 47.57 41.66
CA GLY A 433 -18.14 47.65 40.81
C GLY A 433 -18.56 49.10 40.52
N VAL A 434 -17.60 49.97 40.18
CA VAL A 434 -17.90 51.39 39.94
C VAL A 434 -18.95 51.49 38.81
N HIS A 435 -20.05 52.19 39.08
CA HIS A 435 -21.03 52.57 38.10
C HIS A 435 -20.40 53.52 37.07
N ALA A 436 -19.68 52.94 36.13
CA ALA A 436 -19.03 53.69 35.07
C ALA A 436 -19.97 53.82 33.88
N GLY A 437 -20.06 55.02 33.33
CA GLY A 437 -20.78 55.28 32.11
C GLY A 437 -20.20 54.55 30.89
N PRO A 438 -20.81 54.71 29.72
CA PRO A 438 -20.38 53.99 28.50
C PRO A 438 -18.92 54.25 28.17
N VAL A 439 -18.18 53.22 27.87
CA VAL A 439 -16.78 53.32 27.43
C VAL A 439 -16.75 54.00 26.06
N SER A 440 -16.00 55.11 25.96
CA SER A 440 -15.80 55.84 24.72
C SER A 440 -14.35 55.93 24.32
N TRP A 441 -14.08 55.86 23.02
CA TRP A 441 -12.78 56.12 22.42
C TRP A 441 -12.85 57.46 21.67
N HIS A 442 -12.05 58.44 22.10
CA HIS A 442 -12.12 59.79 21.57
C HIS A 442 -13.52 60.44 21.57
N GLY A 443 -14.32 60.18 22.63
CA GLY A 443 -15.65 60.75 22.77
C GLY A 443 -16.79 60.02 22.03
N THR A 444 -16.46 58.99 21.25
CA THR A 444 -17.44 58.12 20.61
C THR A 444 -17.68 56.86 21.43
N PRO A 445 -18.93 56.51 21.80
CA PRO A 445 -19.18 55.25 22.51
C PRO A 445 -18.69 54.07 21.68
N ILE A 446 -17.98 53.15 22.34
CA ILE A 446 -17.57 51.90 21.69
C ILE A 446 -18.83 51.00 21.64
N PRO A 447 -19.42 50.74 20.44
CA PRO A 447 -20.75 50.13 20.33
C PRO A 447 -20.89 48.72 20.87
N TRP A 448 -19.74 48.04 21.13
CA TRP A 448 -19.69 46.67 21.60
C TRP A 448 -19.27 46.53 23.08
N VAL A 449 -19.08 47.67 23.79
CA VAL A 449 -18.82 47.69 25.24
C VAL A 449 -19.75 48.71 25.89
N ALA A 450 -20.82 48.24 26.50
CA ALA A 450 -21.85 49.11 27.06
C ALA A 450 -21.45 49.73 28.41
N SER A 451 -20.52 49.10 29.17
CA SER A 451 -20.09 49.59 30.45
C SER A 451 -18.65 49.13 30.81
N HIS A 452 -18.00 49.79 31.79
CA HIS A 452 -16.69 49.35 32.32
C HIS A 452 -16.77 47.93 32.92
N ASN A 453 -17.88 47.56 33.52
CA ASN A 453 -18.10 46.22 34.06
C ASN A 453 -18.13 45.15 32.99
N GLU A 454 -18.73 45.44 31.83
CA GLU A 454 -18.68 44.51 30.68
C GLU A 454 -17.28 44.38 30.12
N LEU A 455 -16.53 45.49 29.96
CA LEU A 455 -15.16 45.45 29.52
C LEU A 455 -14.28 44.58 30.41
N VAL A 456 -14.37 44.77 31.73
CA VAL A 456 -13.54 43.98 32.67
C VAL A 456 -13.98 42.53 32.75
N THR A 457 -15.28 42.25 32.65
CA THR A 457 -15.79 40.86 32.52
C THR A 457 -15.28 40.21 31.27
N TYR A 458 -15.24 40.95 30.17
CA TYR A 458 -14.69 40.49 28.90
C TYR A 458 -13.20 40.19 28.99
N LEU A 459 -12.42 41.09 29.62
CA LEU A 459 -10.98 40.89 29.91
C LEU A 459 -10.71 39.73 30.87
N ALA A 460 -11.65 39.35 31.72
CA ALA A 460 -11.54 38.22 32.61
C ALA A 460 -11.87 36.88 31.91
N THR A 461 -12.89 36.84 31.06
CA THR A 461 -13.42 35.58 30.49
C THR A 461 -12.77 35.20 29.18
N VAL A 462 -12.49 36.14 28.28
CA VAL A 462 -11.95 35.89 26.92
C VAL A 462 -10.57 35.22 26.95
N PRO A 463 -9.58 35.67 27.74
CA PRO A 463 -8.26 35.02 27.77
C PRO A 463 -8.35 33.56 28.23
N MET A 464 -9.21 33.26 29.23
CA MET A 464 -9.39 31.91 29.72
C MET A 464 -10.06 31.01 28.66
N ALA A 465 -11.07 31.50 27.96
CA ALA A 465 -11.73 30.78 26.90
C ALA A 465 -10.81 30.52 25.70
N LEU A 466 -10.01 31.52 25.29
CA LEU A 466 -9.01 31.37 24.23
C LEU A 466 -7.90 30.38 24.63
N ALA A 467 -7.43 30.44 25.88
CA ALA A 467 -6.45 29.51 26.40
C ALA A 467 -6.99 28.07 26.43
N GLY A 468 -8.25 27.89 26.85
CA GLY A 468 -8.92 26.59 26.82
C GLY A 468 -9.05 26.04 25.39
N LEU A 469 -9.48 26.87 24.44
CA LEU A 469 -9.57 26.51 23.02
C LEU A 469 -8.19 26.13 22.46
N MET A 470 -7.16 26.92 22.74
CA MET A 470 -5.79 26.61 22.31
C MET A 470 -5.29 25.30 22.91
N ALA A 471 -5.49 25.08 24.20
CA ALA A 471 -5.07 23.85 24.87
C ALA A 471 -5.79 22.62 24.29
N LEU A 472 -7.11 22.72 24.03
CA LEU A 472 -7.90 21.67 23.40
C LEU A 472 -7.40 21.33 22.00
N LEU A 473 -7.16 22.32 21.15
CA LEU A 473 -6.67 22.10 19.79
C LEU A 473 -5.24 21.55 19.76
N MET A 474 -4.36 22.03 20.66
CA MET A 474 -3.01 21.48 20.81
C MET A 474 -3.04 20.02 21.27
N ARG A 475 -3.96 19.68 22.17
CA ARG A 475 -4.18 18.30 22.60
C ARG A 475 -4.67 17.44 21.46
N SER A 476 -5.73 17.86 20.77
CA SER A 476 -6.29 17.13 19.61
C SER A 476 -5.23 16.90 18.52
N PHE A 477 -4.46 17.92 18.17
CA PHE A 477 -3.36 17.80 17.21
C PHE A 477 -2.28 16.82 17.68
N SER A 478 -1.89 16.88 18.96
CA SER A 478 -0.87 15.99 19.53
C SER A 478 -1.32 14.52 19.60
N GLU A 479 -2.61 14.30 19.89
CA GLU A 479 -3.22 12.97 19.90
C GLU A 479 -3.35 12.39 18.49
N HIS A 480 -3.73 13.21 17.52
CA HIS A 480 -3.77 12.82 16.11
C HIS A 480 -2.38 12.42 15.58
N GLU A 481 -1.35 13.22 15.84
CA GLU A 481 0.04 12.93 15.45
C GLU A 481 0.68 11.81 16.30
N ALA A 482 0.07 11.40 17.39
CA ALA A 482 0.52 10.34 18.30
C ALA A 482 1.97 10.48 18.79
N TYR A 483 2.46 11.71 19.02
CA TYR A 483 3.87 12.00 19.33
C TYR A 483 4.44 11.14 20.45
N GLY A 484 3.75 11.03 21.59
CA GLY A 484 4.23 10.27 22.76
C GLY A 484 4.28 8.76 22.49
N GLU A 485 3.36 8.24 21.71
CA GLU A 485 3.31 6.83 21.36
C GLU A 485 4.37 6.48 20.30
N ASN A 486 4.49 7.30 19.26
CA ASN A 486 5.53 7.16 18.26
C ASN A 486 6.93 7.22 18.89
N ALA A 487 7.17 8.11 19.87
CA ALA A 487 8.43 8.17 20.59
C ALA A 487 8.78 6.86 21.29
N ARG A 488 7.80 6.23 22.00
CA ARG A 488 8.01 4.93 22.67
C ARG A 488 8.22 3.80 21.70
N ARG A 489 7.49 3.78 20.58
CA ARG A 489 7.64 2.76 19.52
C ARG A 489 9.01 2.85 18.86
N TYR A 490 9.42 4.03 18.45
CA TYR A 490 10.73 4.24 17.83
C TYR A 490 11.89 3.92 18.78
N GLN A 491 11.71 4.17 20.08
CA GLN A 491 12.70 3.79 21.09
C GLN A 491 12.84 2.26 21.20
N ARG A 492 11.71 1.50 21.16
CA ARG A 492 11.75 0.03 21.14
C ARG A 492 12.48 -0.49 19.92
N MET A 493 12.13 0.02 18.72
CA MET A 493 12.79 -0.38 17.48
C MET A 493 14.28 -0.03 17.46
N PHE A 494 14.66 1.13 18.00
CA PHE A 494 16.06 1.47 18.19
C PHE A 494 16.82 0.38 18.97
N VAL A 495 16.26 -0.12 20.06
CA VAL A 495 16.87 -1.18 20.87
C VAL A 495 16.98 -2.48 20.09
N VAL A 496 15.96 -2.87 19.32
CA VAL A 496 15.97 -4.07 18.46
C VAL A 496 17.10 -3.99 17.42
N PHE A 497 17.22 -2.87 16.71
CA PHE A 497 18.27 -2.68 15.72
C PHE A 497 19.67 -2.59 16.34
N ASP A 498 19.81 -1.97 17.51
CA ASP A 498 21.09 -1.90 18.25
C ASP A 498 21.56 -3.30 18.70
N PHE A 499 20.64 -4.08 19.25
CA PHE A 499 20.91 -5.45 19.65
C PHE A 499 21.31 -6.32 18.44
N THR A 500 20.59 -6.16 17.33
CA THR A 500 20.88 -6.88 16.07
C THR A 500 22.29 -6.55 15.55
N LEU A 501 22.67 -5.26 15.51
CA LEU A 501 24.03 -4.87 15.09
C LEU A 501 25.11 -5.50 15.95
N ARG A 502 24.92 -5.51 17.27
CA ARG A 502 25.87 -6.16 18.22
C ARG A 502 25.93 -7.67 18.00
N ARG A 503 24.78 -8.32 17.76
CA ARG A 503 24.71 -9.77 17.51
C ARG A 503 25.39 -10.14 16.20
N LEU A 504 25.15 -9.40 15.12
CA LEU A 504 25.82 -9.61 13.82
C LEU A 504 27.35 -9.43 13.92
N HIS A 505 27.81 -8.45 14.70
CA HIS A 505 29.24 -8.27 14.95
C HIS A 505 29.87 -9.49 15.67
N LYS A 506 29.19 -10.04 16.68
CA LYS A 506 29.66 -11.26 17.39
C LYS A 506 29.67 -12.49 16.47
N ILE A 507 28.63 -12.67 15.64
CA ILE A 507 28.54 -13.79 14.69
C ILE A 507 29.65 -13.70 13.65
N ARG A 508 29.92 -12.54 13.10
CA ARG A 508 31.00 -12.29 12.15
C ARG A 508 32.35 -12.72 12.72
N ASN A 509 32.61 -12.37 13.97
CA ASN A 509 33.88 -12.72 14.64
C ASN A 509 34.02 -14.23 14.93
N ARG A 510 32.89 -14.99 14.90
CA ARG A 510 32.86 -16.44 15.10
C ARG A 510 32.78 -17.25 13.81
N GLY A 511 32.59 -16.62 12.65
CA GLY A 511 32.55 -17.26 11.34
C GLY A 511 31.26 -18.00 10.98
N TYR A 512 30.14 -17.76 11.67
CA TYR A 512 28.85 -18.43 11.42
C TYR A 512 27.93 -17.60 10.50
N ALA A 513 28.01 -17.82 9.20
CA ALA A 513 27.21 -17.06 8.22
C ALA A 513 25.68 -17.38 8.28
N GLY A 514 25.33 -18.67 8.52
CA GLY A 514 23.91 -19.10 8.59
C GLY A 514 23.12 -18.43 9.70
N ASP A 515 23.73 -18.26 10.88
CA ASP A 515 23.10 -17.56 12.00
C ASP A 515 22.84 -16.08 11.70
N ALA A 516 23.71 -15.45 10.90
CA ALA A 516 23.54 -14.05 10.52
C ALA A 516 22.34 -13.84 9.60
N ALA A 517 22.11 -14.74 8.63
CA ALA A 517 20.94 -14.69 7.75
C ALA A 517 19.64 -14.85 8.56
N ALA A 518 19.58 -15.81 9.49
CA ALA A 518 18.42 -16.00 10.37
C ALA A 518 18.11 -14.74 11.20
N VAL A 519 19.15 -14.11 11.78
CA VAL A 519 18.99 -12.86 12.56
C VAL A 519 18.43 -11.72 11.71
N ILE A 520 18.85 -11.61 10.44
CA ILE A 520 18.32 -10.61 9.51
C ILE A 520 16.87 -10.93 9.12
N GLY A 521 16.55 -12.22 8.96
CA GLY A 521 15.19 -12.69 8.74
C GLY A 521 14.24 -12.27 9.87
N GLU A 522 14.61 -12.58 11.11
CA GLU A 522 13.86 -12.20 12.32
C GLU A 522 13.71 -10.67 12.44
N LEU A 523 14.81 -9.92 12.24
CA LEU A 523 14.75 -8.45 12.26
C LEU A 523 13.76 -7.91 11.23
N GLY A 524 13.72 -8.49 10.03
CA GLY A 524 12.76 -8.11 9.00
C GLY A 524 11.31 -8.37 9.42
N HIS A 525 11.04 -9.51 10.07
CA HIS A 525 9.71 -9.81 10.62
C HIS A 525 9.30 -8.81 11.70
N GLU A 526 10.19 -8.47 12.62
CA GLU A 526 9.92 -7.47 13.65
C GLU A 526 9.65 -6.08 13.05
N ALA A 527 10.44 -5.67 12.05
CA ALA A 527 10.24 -4.39 11.37
C ALA A 527 8.88 -4.33 10.65
N LEU A 528 8.48 -5.42 9.99
CA LEU A 528 7.18 -5.52 9.32
C LEU A 528 6.01 -5.53 10.30
N THR A 529 6.13 -6.22 11.42
CA THR A 529 5.10 -6.29 12.47
C THR A 529 4.91 -4.91 13.11
N GLU A 530 6.00 -4.26 13.48
CA GLU A 530 5.97 -2.90 14.04
C GLU A 530 5.31 -1.92 13.07
N HIS A 531 5.66 -2.01 11.79
CA HIS A 531 5.09 -1.11 10.79
C HIS A 531 3.60 -1.38 10.54
N ALA A 532 3.16 -2.63 10.57
CA ALA A 532 1.75 -2.98 10.47
C ALA A 532 0.95 -2.41 11.65
N ASP A 533 1.47 -2.52 12.87
CA ASP A 533 0.87 -1.92 14.06
C ASP A 533 0.83 -0.39 13.98
N TRP A 534 1.90 0.24 13.45
CA TRP A 534 1.94 1.68 13.22
C TRP A 534 0.82 2.12 12.28
N LEU A 535 0.61 1.38 11.20
CA LEU A 535 -0.41 1.68 10.21
C LEU A 535 -1.82 1.57 10.77
N ILE A 536 -2.10 0.51 11.55
CA ILE A 536 -3.40 0.31 12.23
C ILE A 536 -3.67 1.49 13.18
N LEU A 537 -2.69 1.80 14.03
CA LEU A 537 -2.82 2.88 15.01
C LEU A 537 -3.20 4.22 14.37
N HIS A 538 -2.56 4.56 13.24
CA HIS A 538 -2.82 5.84 12.55
C HIS A 538 -4.17 5.83 11.82
N ARG A 539 -4.62 4.67 11.32
CA ARG A 539 -5.94 4.54 10.69
C ARG A 539 -7.10 4.55 11.67
N GLU A 540 -6.91 4.02 12.88
CA GLU A 540 -7.92 4.03 13.94
C GLU A 540 -8.06 5.40 14.62
N ARG A 541 -7.18 6.35 14.30
CA ARG A 541 -7.24 7.74 14.76
C ARG A 541 -7.59 8.71 13.62
N PRO A 542 -8.72 8.52 12.92
CA PRO A 542 -9.15 9.50 11.96
C PRO A 542 -9.34 10.85 12.67
N LEU A 543 -9.22 11.95 11.94
CA LEU A 543 -9.66 13.26 12.42
C LEU A 543 -11.10 13.15 12.93
N SER A 544 -11.25 12.90 14.21
CA SER A 544 -12.52 13.10 14.89
C SER A 544 -12.65 14.60 15.14
N VAL A 545 -13.45 15.26 14.32
CA VAL A 545 -14.07 16.52 14.71
C VAL A 545 -14.89 16.17 15.95
N ILE A 546 -14.30 16.46 17.12
CA ILE A 546 -14.89 16.44 18.47
C ILE A 546 -16.22 15.67 18.52
N HIS A 547 -16.14 14.40 18.92
CA HIS A 547 -17.30 13.75 19.51
C HIS A 547 -17.35 14.23 20.96
N GLY A 548 -18.18 15.25 21.17
CA GLY A 548 -18.59 15.68 22.51
C GLY A 548 -19.50 14.67 23.15
#